data_77c661ef54e3fa6d59517dfff8d6c1b7
#
_entry.id   77c661ef54e3fa6d59517dfff8d6c1b7
#
_cell.length_a   1.000
_cell.length_b   1.000
_cell.length_c   1.000
_cell.angle_alpha   90.00
_cell.angle_beta   90.00
_cell.angle_gamma   90.00
#
_symmetry.space_group_name_H-M   'P 1'
#
loop_
_entity.id
_entity.type
_entity.pdbx_description
1 polymer ?
#
loop_
_entity_poly.entity_id
_entity_poly.type
_entity_poly.pdbx_seq_one_letter_code
_entity_poly.pdbx_strand_id
1 'polypeptide(L)'
;PIPLDLKVIIIGEENIYQSLLAMDNDFRKLFKIKVEFEDDAPITSENINKLARFIAGYCMQEELPPLTKEAVAKVVEYASKVADNQEKLSTRFNDLAQIIGEAATWARIGRSKLVTAEYVDKALKERVNRVKKYDSRYMEMIKENTLLIDTDGFVTGQINGLTVMNVGEYSFGKPVKITANTYTGKSGIINIEREVELSGSSHSKGVLILTGYLGQMFAQDIPLSLTASVCFEQLYNGVDGDSASSTELYAILSSLSGIPINQAISVTGSVNQKGEIQPIGGVNDKIEGFFQICKMRGLNGTHGVIIPKQNVHNLNLSDEVIEAVKNGDFHIYAISTIE
;
A
#
# COMPACT_ATOMS: atom_id res chain seq x y z
N PRO A 1 46.90 -24.60 14.53
CA PRO A 1 45.59 -24.08 14.92
C PRO A 1 45.67 -23.67 16.38
N ILE A 2 45.19 -22.48 16.68
CA ILE A 2 45.04 -22.01 18.07
C ILE A 2 43.61 -22.45 18.51
N PRO A 3 43.46 -23.24 19.58
CA PRO A 3 42.15 -23.63 20.06
C PRO A 3 41.45 -22.41 20.63
N LEU A 4 40.23 -22.15 20.12
CA LEU A 4 39.36 -21.06 20.57
C LEU A 4 38.11 -21.68 21.21
N ASP A 5 37.74 -21.24 22.41
CA ASP A 5 36.45 -21.56 23.04
C ASP A 5 35.53 -20.33 22.89
N LEU A 6 34.81 -20.28 21.75
CA LEU A 6 33.94 -19.20 21.38
C LEU A 6 32.51 -19.68 21.16
N LYS A 7 31.55 -18.84 21.51
CA LYS A 7 30.16 -18.92 21.05
C LYS A 7 30.00 -17.88 19.94
N VAL A 8 29.58 -18.33 18.76
CA VAL A 8 29.32 -17.46 17.60
C VAL A 8 27.82 -17.35 17.38
N ILE A 9 27.34 -16.14 17.36
CA ILE A 9 25.94 -15.81 17.06
C ILE A 9 25.95 -14.97 15.79
N ILE A 10 25.17 -15.39 14.79
CA ILE A 10 24.94 -14.65 13.56
C ILE A 10 23.52 -14.10 13.62
N ILE A 11 23.37 -12.82 13.32
CA ILE A 11 22.08 -12.11 13.22
C ILE A 11 21.94 -11.65 11.77
N GLY A 12 20.80 -11.93 11.16
CA GLY A 12 20.56 -11.57 9.77
C GLY A 12 19.12 -11.85 9.36
N GLU A 13 18.78 -11.54 8.13
CA GLU A 13 17.46 -11.76 7.56
C GLU A 13 17.27 -13.22 7.09
N GLU A 14 16.02 -13.67 7.05
CA GLU A 14 15.65 -15.03 6.67
C GLU A 14 16.16 -15.42 5.27
N ASN A 15 16.09 -14.52 4.29
CA ASN A 15 16.59 -14.75 2.93
C ASN A 15 18.09 -15.03 2.89
N ILE A 16 18.87 -14.35 3.74
CA ILE A 16 20.32 -14.56 3.88
C ILE A 16 20.58 -15.92 4.53
N TYR A 17 19.81 -16.28 5.58
CA TYR A 17 19.90 -17.57 6.22
C TYR A 17 19.64 -18.72 5.22
N GLN A 18 18.56 -18.63 4.43
CA GLN A 18 18.22 -19.61 3.41
C GLN A 18 19.31 -19.72 2.32
N SER A 19 19.87 -18.59 1.91
CA SER A 19 20.98 -18.54 0.95
C SER A 19 22.22 -19.26 1.50
N LEU A 20 22.58 -19.02 2.76
CA LEU A 20 23.72 -19.68 3.42
C LEU A 20 23.48 -21.20 3.55
N LEU A 21 22.26 -21.61 3.90
CA LEU A 21 21.89 -23.02 3.96
C LEU A 21 22.01 -23.75 2.60
N ALA A 22 21.70 -23.04 1.51
CA ALA A 22 21.73 -23.58 0.16
C ALA A 22 23.15 -23.61 -0.43
N MET A 23 23.98 -22.61 -0.12
CA MET A 23 25.28 -22.37 -0.78
C MET A 23 26.48 -22.88 0.03
N ASP A 24 26.35 -23.01 1.35
CA ASP A 24 27.46 -23.42 2.23
C ASP A 24 27.13 -24.73 2.96
N ASN A 25 27.82 -25.81 2.54
CA ASN A 25 27.65 -27.14 3.12
C ASN A 25 28.10 -27.23 4.60
N ASP A 26 28.96 -26.35 5.06
CA ASP A 26 29.46 -26.35 6.43
C ASP A 26 28.61 -25.47 7.35
N PHE A 27 27.84 -24.54 6.81
CA PHE A 27 26.97 -23.65 7.60
C PHE A 27 26.03 -24.44 8.52
N ARG A 28 25.36 -25.47 7.97
CA ARG A 28 24.45 -26.36 8.75
C ARG A 28 25.14 -27.16 9.83
N LYS A 29 26.43 -27.48 9.66
CA LYS A 29 27.21 -28.21 10.66
C LYS A 29 27.66 -27.33 11.79
N LEU A 30 27.96 -26.04 11.50
CA LEU A 30 28.49 -25.08 12.45
C LEU A 30 27.37 -24.39 13.23
N PHE A 31 26.28 -23.98 12.56
CA PHE A 31 25.14 -23.26 13.12
C PHE A 31 23.91 -24.18 13.24
N LYS A 32 23.82 -24.88 14.36
CA LYS A 32 22.77 -25.89 14.61
C LYS A 32 21.48 -25.36 15.21
N ILE A 33 21.53 -24.16 15.77
CA ILE A 33 20.40 -23.54 16.47
C ILE A 33 19.98 -22.33 15.65
N LYS A 34 18.74 -22.35 15.16
CA LYS A 34 18.06 -21.22 14.55
C LYS A 34 17.06 -20.66 15.56
N VAL A 35 17.02 -19.34 15.70
CA VAL A 35 16.02 -18.61 16.47
C VAL A 35 15.37 -17.60 15.54
N GLU A 36 14.06 -17.66 15.42
CA GLU A 36 13.27 -16.75 14.59
C GLU A 36 12.56 -15.72 15.47
N PHE A 37 12.51 -14.50 14.99
CA PHE A 37 11.79 -13.41 15.63
C PHE A 37 10.67 -12.95 14.70
N GLU A 38 9.48 -12.76 15.29
CA GLU A 38 8.35 -12.19 14.56
C GLU A 38 8.54 -10.68 14.38
N ASP A 39 8.16 -10.17 13.20
CA ASP A 39 8.21 -8.75 12.86
C ASP A 39 7.07 -7.94 13.48
N ASP A 40 6.06 -8.63 14.02
CA ASP A 40 4.89 -8.03 14.65
C ASP A 40 4.40 -8.83 15.88
N ALA A 41 3.57 -8.20 16.70
CA ALA A 41 2.91 -8.81 17.86
C ALA A 41 1.46 -8.32 17.95
N PRO A 42 0.50 -9.14 18.46
CA PRO A 42 -0.89 -8.71 18.57
C PRO A 42 -1.05 -7.51 19.53
N ILE A 43 -1.99 -6.62 19.23
CA ILE A 43 -2.37 -5.51 20.12
C ILE A 43 -3.11 -6.08 21.33
N THR A 44 -2.39 -6.18 22.42
CA THR A 44 -2.94 -6.54 23.74
C THR A 44 -2.48 -5.52 24.77
N SER A 45 -3.20 -5.38 25.88
CA SER A 45 -2.77 -4.52 26.98
C SER A 45 -1.37 -4.88 27.48
N GLU A 46 -1.01 -6.18 27.45
CA GLU A 46 0.33 -6.64 27.84
C GLU A 46 1.40 -6.14 26.86
N ASN A 47 1.19 -6.29 25.54
CA ASN A 47 2.16 -5.89 24.53
C ASN A 47 2.28 -4.37 24.43
N ILE A 48 1.18 -3.62 24.57
CA ILE A 48 1.21 -2.16 24.70
C ILE A 48 2.07 -1.73 25.89
N ASN A 49 1.89 -2.39 27.06
CA ASN A 49 2.70 -2.09 28.23
C ASN A 49 4.18 -2.46 28.06
N LYS A 50 4.49 -3.56 27.35
CA LYS A 50 5.88 -3.92 27.01
C LYS A 50 6.50 -2.86 26.10
N LEU A 51 5.77 -2.40 25.09
CA LEU A 51 6.22 -1.33 24.21
C LEU A 51 6.43 0.00 24.97
N ALA A 52 5.52 0.36 25.87
CA ALA A 52 5.69 1.55 26.72
C ALA A 52 6.93 1.46 27.61
N ARG A 53 7.23 0.26 28.17
CA ARG A 53 8.46 0.03 28.94
C ARG A 53 9.71 0.12 28.06
N PHE A 54 9.67 -0.39 26.83
CA PHE A 54 10.75 -0.23 25.86
C PHE A 54 11.02 1.26 25.60
N ILE A 55 9.97 2.05 25.31
CA ILE A 55 10.09 3.50 25.07
C ILE A 55 10.74 4.19 26.26
N ALA A 56 10.28 3.90 27.47
CA ALA A 56 10.84 4.50 28.69
C ALA A 56 12.31 4.10 28.90
N GLY A 57 12.64 2.81 28.74
CA GLY A 57 14.02 2.30 28.85
C GLY A 57 14.95 2.90 27.81
N TYR A 58 14.48 3.01 26.56
CA TYR A 58 15.24 3.65 25.48
C TYR A 58 15.51 5.13 25.77
N CYS A 59 14.51 5.89 26.23
CA CYS A 59 14.71 7.29 26.62
C CYS A 59 15.72 7.45 27.76
N MET A 60 15.71 6.55 28.74
CA MET A 60 16.70 6.57 29.83
C MET A 60 18.12 6.26 29.34
N GLN A 61 18.26 5.24 28.50
CA GLN A 61 19.56 4.81 27.96
C GLN A 61 20.20 5.88 27.08
N GLU A 62 19.39 6.54 26.22
CA GLU A 62 19.86 7.55 25.27
C GLU A 62 19.78 8.99 25.82
N GLU A 63 19.52 9.15 27.11
CA GLU A 63 19.38 10.46 27.78
C GLU A 63 18.39 11.40 27.07
N LEU A 64 17.26 10.84 26.56
CA LEU A 64 16.22 11.60 25.88
C LEU A 64 15.18 12.14 26.88
N PRO A 65 14.52 13.27 26.57
CA PRO A 65 13.37 13.72 27.34
C PRO A 65 12.27 12.65 27.37
N PRO A 66 11.66 12.36 28.52
CA PRO A 66 10.61 11.35 28.63
C PRO A 66 9.35 11.73 27.83
N LEU A 67 8.67 10.74 27.30
CA LEU A 67 7.42 10.90 26.57
C LEU A 67 6.22 11.05 27.54
N THR A 68 5.26 11.91 27.16
CA THR A 68 3.95 11.93 27.84
C THR A 68 3.14 10.69 27.46
N LYS A 69 2.08 10.40 28.19
CA LYS A 69 1.19 9.27 27.89
C LYS A 69 0.61 9.34 26.48
N GLU A 70 0.22 10.54 26.04
CA GLU A 70 -0.32 10.80 24.70
C GLU A 70 0.75 10.61 23.62
N ALA A 71 2.00 10.99 23.89
CA ALA A 71 3.10 10.74 22.98
C ALA A 71 3.41 9.23 22.85
N VAL A 72 3.36 8.48 23.96
CA VAL A 72 3.48 7.01 23.91
C VAL A 72 2.34 6.41 23.08
N ALA A 73 1.10 6.89 23.22
CA ALA A 73 -0.02 6.44 22.41
C ALA A 73 0.22 6.66 20.90
N LYS A 74 0.76 7.84 20.51
CA LYS A 74 1.13 8.10 19.11
C LYS A 74 2.24 7.18 18.58
N VAL A 75 3.22 6.81 19.42
CA VAL A 75 4.23 5.80 19.01
C VAL A 75 3.60 4.41 18.86
N VAL A 76 2.62 4.04 19.71
CA VAL A 76 1.86 2.79 19.58
C VAL A 76 1.04 2.78 18.27
N GLU A 77 0.35 3.88 17.94
CA GLU A 77 -0.35 4.06 16.66
C GLU A 77 0.61 3.91 15.46
N TYR A 78 1.78 4.53 15.55
CA TYR A 78 2.82 4.40 14.53
C TYR A 78 3.33 2.95 14.40
N ALA A 79 3.51 2.21 15.52
CA ALA A 79 3.88 0.81 15.48
C ALA A 79 2.83 -0.07 14.77
N SER A 80 1.53 0.24 14.93
CA SER A 80 0.45 -0.41 14.19
C SER A 80 0.48 -0.05 12.69
N LYS A 81 0.77 1.20 12.36
CA LYS A 81 0.95 1.64 10.97
C LYS A 81 2.12 0.91 10.28
N VAL A 82 3.25 0.75 10.97
CA VAL A 82 4.42 0.00 10.45
C VAL A 82 4.11 -1.49 10.27
N ALA A 83 3.22 -2.06 11.11
CA ALA A 83 2.76 -3.45 10.98
C ALA A 83 1.73 -3.64 9.83
N ASP A 84 1.24 -2.55 9.23
CA ASP A 84 0.17 -2.54 8.20
C ASP A 84 -1.07 -3.36 8.62
N ASN A 85 -1.39 -3.34 9.92
CA ASN A 85 -2.51 -4.11 10.49
C ASN A 85 -3.00 -3.47 11.79
N GLN A 86 -4.32 -3.17 11.88
CA GLN A 86 -4.94 -2.55 13.05
C GLN A 86 -4.89 -3.40 14.33
N GLU A 87 -4.68 -4.71 14.21
CA GLU A 87 -4.66 -5.65 15.32
C GLU A 87 -3.24 -6.01 15.77
N LYS A 88 -2.20 -5.42 15.14
CA LYS A 88 -0.80 -5.75 15.36
C LYS A 88 0.06 -4.52 15.63
N LEU A 89 1.16 -4.73 16.35
CA LEU A 89 2.22 -3.77 16.61
C LEU A 89 3.51 -4.28 15.99
N SER A 90 4.21 -3.45 15.26
CA SER A 90 5.54 -3.79 14.74
C SER A 90 6.54 -3.99 15.88
N THR A 91 7.37 -5.02 15.75
CA THR A 91 8.52 -5.29 16.62
C THR A 91 9.84 -4.78 16.02
N ARG A 92 9.78 -3.98 14.95
CA ARG A 92 10.93 -3.28 14.38
C ARG A 92 11.33 -2.10 15.28
N PHE A 93 11.92 -2.42 16.42
CA PHE A 93 12.23 -1.43 17.47
C PHE A 93 13.14 -0.31 16.99
N ASN A 94 14.00 -0.56 15.98
CA ASN A 94 14.85 0.48 15.42
C ASN A 94 14.04 1.59 14.74
N ASP A 95 12.97 1.26 14.01
CA ASP A 95 12.10 2.24 13.37
C ASP A 95 11.38 3.12 14.40
N LEU A 96 10.95 2.50 15.51
CA LEU A 96 10.33 3.22 16.61
C LEU A 96 11.33 4.11 17.35
N ALA A 97 12.54 3.60 17.59
CA ALA A 97 13.64 4.35 18.22
C ALA A 97 14.01 5.59 17.41
N GLN A 98 14.05 5.50 16.08
CA GLN A 98 14.31 6.66 15.22
C GLN A 98 13.24 7.74 15.39
N ILE A 99 11.96 7.39 15.40
CA ILE A 99 10.88 8.38 15.59
C ILE A 99 10.93 9.01 16.98
N ILE A 100 11.22 8.21 18.02
CA ILE A 100 11.39 8.72 19.39
C ILE A 100 12.55 9.70 19.45
N GLY A 101 13.70 9.39 18.85
CA GLY A 101 14.88 10.26 18.78
C GLY A 101 14.60 11.57 18.03
N GLU A 102 13.88 11.49 16.89
CA GLU A 102 13.47 12.68 16.14
C GLU A 102 12.50 13.56 16.95
N ALA A 103 11.48 12.96 17.59
CA ALA A 103 10.54 13.67 18.44
C ALA A 103 11.21 14.34 19.63
N ALA A 104 12.18 13.64 20.26
CA ALA A 104 13.01 14.19 21.34
C ALA A 104 13.87 15.39 20.85
N THR A 105 14.37 15.32 19.62
CA THR A 105 15.10 16.45 19.01
C THR A 105 14.19 17.67 18.82
N TRP A 106 12.97 17.48 18.33
CA TRP A 106 12.00 18.57 18.22
C TRP A 106 11.61 19.15 19.59
N ALA A 107 11.46 18.29 20.62
CA ALA A 107 11.21 18.76 21.98
C ALA A 107 12.37 19.63 22.52
N ARG A 108 13.63 19.21 22.29
CA ARG A 108 14.82 20.00 22.66
C ARG A 108 14.88 21.36 21.94
N ILE A 109 14.58 21.38 20.63
CA ILE A 109 14.48 22.65 19.86
C ILE A 109 13.39 23.55 20.44
N GLY A 110 12.24 22.99 20.84
CA GLY A 110 11.15 23.68 21.52
C GLY A 110 11.42 23.99 23.00
N ARG A 111 12.61 23.67 23.53
CA ARG A 111 12.98 23.81 24.94
C ARG A 111 12.03 23.13 25.91
N SER A 112 11.37 22.06 25.47
CA SER A 112 10.49 21.25 26.31
C SER A 112 11.30 20.20 27.07
N LYS A 113 10.90 19.95 28.32
CA LYS A 113 11.47 18.87 29.15
C LYS A 113 10.77 17.52 28.89
N LEU A 114 9.66 17.52 28.13
CA LEU A 114 8.84 16.35 27.83
C LEU A 114 8.61 16.27 26.32
N VAL A 115 8.56 15.07 25.78
CA VAL A 115 8.10 14.83 24.41
C VAL A 115 6.57 14.67 24.47
N THR A 116 5.84 15.62 23.87
CA THR A 116 4.37 15.59 23.75
C THR A 116 3.96 14.88 22.45
N ALA A 117 2.67 14.54 22.30
CA ALA A 117 2.10 13.99 21.07
C ALA A 117 2.43 14.86 19.84
N GLU A 118 2.35 16.18 19.99
CA GLU A 118 2.66 17.14 18.91
C GLU A 118 4.08 17.00 18.36
N TYR A 119 5.07 16.68 19.20
CA TYR A 119 6.43 16.45 18.76
C TYR A 119 6.59 15.12 18.02
N VAL A 120 5.83 14.09 18.40
CA VAL A 120 5.78 12.81 17.67
C VAL A 120 5.14 13.03 16.30
N ASP A 121 3.98 13.69 16.23
CA ASP A 121 3.31 14.02 14.97
C ASP A 121 4.20 14.87 14.06
N LYS A 122 4.95 15.84 14.65
CA LYS A 122 5.92 16.65 13.91
C LYS A 122 7.05 15.80 13.34
N ALA A 123 7.61 14.87 14.13
CA ALA A 123 8.67 13.98 13.67
C ALA A 123 8.20 13.12 12.50
N LEU A 124 7.01 12.51 12.59
CA LEU A 124 6.40 11.73 11.52
C LEU A 124 6.18 12.56 10.24
N LYS A 125 5.64 13.76 10.39
CA LYS A 125 5.40 14.68 9.27
C LYS A 125 6.71 15.11 8.59
N GLU A 126 7.72 15.48 9.36
CA GLU A 126 9.00 15.93 8.83
C GLU A 126 9.79 14.77 8.19
N ARG A 127 9.65 13.54 8.70
CA ARG A 127 10.20 12.35 8.05
C ARG A 127 9.64 12.19 6.63
N VAL A 128 8.33 12.29 6.45
CA VAL A 128 7.67 12.27 5.14
C VAL A 128 8.12 13.46 4.28
N ASN A 129 8.15 14.67 4.84
CA ASN A 129 8.54 15.89 4.11
C ASN A 129 9.94 15.79 3.48
N ARG A 130 10.88 15.09 4.13
CA ARG A 130 12.26 14.91 3.63
C ARG A 130 12.33 14.03 2.39
N VAL A 131 11.38 13.11 2.19
CA VAL A 131 11.46 12.07 1.16
C VAL A 131 10.37 12.16 0.09
N LYS A 132 9.36 13.01 0.26
CA LYS A 132 8.19 13.13 -0.63
C LYS A 132 8.43 13.87 -1.96
N LYS A 133 9.68 14.08 -2.38
CA LYS A 133 9.99 14.81 -3.62
C LYS A 133 9.25 14.27 -4.84
N TYR A 134 9.22 12.95 -5.00
CA TYR A 134 8.57 12.31 -6.15
C TYR A 134 7.05 12.41 -6.07
N ASP A 135 6.47 12.24 -4.89
CA ASP A 135 5.05 12.44 -4.63
C ASP A 135 4.63 13.89 -4.93
N SER A 136 5.39 14.87 -4.40
CA SER A 136 5.13 16.30 -4.69
C SER A 136 5.20 16.61 -6.18
N ARG A 137 6.16 16.02 -6.91
CA ARG A 137 6.27 16.22 -8.35
C ARG A 137 5.10 15.56 -9.10
N TYR A 138 4.67 14.40 -8.65
CA TYR A 138 3.52 13.70 -9.20
C TYR A 138 2.23 14.54 -9.05
N MET A 139 2.00 15.09 -7.86
CA MET A 139 0.87 15.99 -7.59
C MET A 139 0.93 17.29 -8.41
N GLU A 140 2.12 17.85 -8.61
CA GLU A 140 2.33 19.02 -9.46
C GLU A 140 1.93 18.72 -10.92
N MET A 141 2.36 17.58 -11.47
CA MET A 141 1.99 17.17 -12.85
C MET A 141 0.48 17.01 -13.03
N ILE A 142 -0.24 16.51 -12.03
CA ILE A 142 -1.71 16.42 -12.05
C ILE A 142 -2.33 17.82 -12.01
N LYS A 143 -1.83 18.70 -11.15
CA LYS A 143 -2.30 20.08 -11.03
C LYS A 143 -2.11 20.87 -12.32
N GLU A 144 -1.02 20.65 -13.02
CA GLU A 144 -0.69 21.26 -14.31
C GLU A 144 -1.40 20.60 -15.50
N ASN A 145 -2.20 19.55 -15.27
CA ASN A 145 -2.81 18.72 -16.32
C ASN A 145 -1.80 18.11 -17.30
N THR A 146 -0.55 17.95 -16.89
CA THR A 146 0.45 17.18 -17.64
C THR A 146 0.20 15.67 -17.47
N LEU A 147 -0.33 15.28 -16.33
CA LEU A 147 -0.81 13.93 -16.03
C LEU A 147 -2.33 13.97 -15.83
N LEU A 148 -3.04 13.16 -16.61
CA LEU A 148 -4.50 13.26 -16.73
C LEU A 148 -5.18 12.23 -15.80
N ILE A 149 -5.74 12.72 -14.71
CA ILE A 149 -6.61 11.95 -13.80
C ILE A 149 -7.92 12.72 -13.69
N ASP A 150 -9.06 12.07 -13.90
CA ASP A 150 -10.37 12.68 -13.71
C ASP A 150 -10.91 12.33 -12.32
N THR A 151 -11.57 13.26 -11.63
CA THR A 151 -12.16 13.07 -10.32
C THR A 151 -13.65 13.41 -10.28
N ASP A 152 -14.24 13.64 -11.42
CA ASP A 152 -15.66 13.92 -11.60
C ASP A 152 -16.16 13.45 -12.99
N GLY A 153 -17.48 13.48 -13.18
CA GLY A 153 -18.12 13.07 -14.41
C GLY A 153 -18.23 11.55 -14.57
N PHE A 154 -18.76 11.16 -15.74
CA PHE A 154 -19.03 9.76 -16.08
C PHE A 154 -18.45 9.47 -17.47
N VAL A 155 -17.61 8.43 -17.57
CA VAL A 155 -16.94 8.06 -18.83
C VAL A 155 -17.03 6.56 -19.06
N THR A 156 -17.41 6.16 -20.28
CA THR A 156 -17.49 4.75 -20.68
C THR A 156 -16.10 4.20 -20.97
N GLY A 157 -15.78 3.02 -20.46
CA GLY A 157 -14.51 2.36 -20.68
C GLY A 157 -13.32 3.04 -20.00
N GLN A 158 -13.53 3.92 -19.02
CA GLN A 158 -12.49 4.60 -18.27
C GLN A 158 -12.73 4.50 -16.77
N ILE A 159 -11.67 4.30 -16.00
CA ILE A 159 -11.71 4.18 -14.54
C ILE A 159 -10.38 4.62 -13.92
N ASN A 160 -10.41 5.09 -12.68
CA ASN A 160 -9.21 5.36 -11.90
C ASN A 160 -8.74 4.11 -11.18
N GLY A 161 -7.58 3.59 -11.56
CA GLY A 161 -6.86 2.53 -10.84
C GLY A 161 -5.85 3.11 -9.85
N LEU A 162 -5.38 2.27 -8.93
CA LEU A 162 -4.46 2.67 -7.87
C LEU A 162 -3.21 1.79 -7.87
N THR A 163 -2.06 2.42 -8.03
CA THR A 163 -0.74 1.79 -7.89
C THR A 163 0.00 2.38 -6.69
N VAL A 164 1.11 1.76 -6.29
CA VAL A 164 2.02 2.27 -5.25
C VAL A 164 3.39 2.46 -5.88
N MET A 165 4.02 3.58 -5.59
CA MET A 165 5.41 3.83 -5.95
C MET A 165 6.28 3.80 -4.70
N ASN A 166 7.29 2.93 -4.71
CA ASN A 166 8.29 2.83 -3.65
C ASN A 166 9.54 3.60 -4.05
N VAL A 167 10.00 4.50 -3.18
CA VAL A 167 11.21 5.29 -3.38
C VAL A 167 12.07 5.21 -2.11
N GLY A 168 12.95 4.22 -2.07
CA GLY A 168 13.73 3.93 -0.86
C GLY A 168 12.82 3.48 0.30
N GLU A 169 12.84 4.23 1.39
CA GLU A 169 12.03 3.96 2.58
C GLU A 169 10.63 4.62 2.55
N TYR A 170 10.28 5.28 1.47
CA TYR A 170 9.01 5.99 1.32
C TYR A 170 8.17 5.39 0.21
N SER A 171 6.91 5.13 0.50
CA SER A 171 5.90 4.72 -0.47
C SER A 171 4.77 5.74 -0.54
N PHE A 172 4.15 5.85 -1.70
CA PHE A 172 2.96 6.68 -1.87
C PHE A 172 2.05 6.12 -2.95
N GLY A 173 0.76 6.39 -2.80
CA GLY A 173 -0.25 6.00 -3.76
C GLY A 173 -0.19 6.84 -5.03
N LYS A 174 -0.20 6.16 -6.16
CA LYS A 174 -0.16 6.77 -7.48
C LYS A 174 -1.42 6.35 -8.25
N PRO A 175 -2.49 7.15 -8.24
CA PRO A 175 -3.64 6.93 -9.11
C PRO A 175 -3.25 6.96 -10.58
N VAL A 176 -3.85 6.10 -11.37
CA VAL A 176 -3.59 5.98 -12.81
C VAL A 176 -4.91 5.80 -13.55
N LYS A 177 -5.05 6.47 -14.69
CA LYS A 177 -6.19 6.28 -15.57
C LYS A 177 -6.04 4.96 -16.30
N ILE A 178 -7.05 4.09 -16.23
CA ILE A 178 -7.13 2.85 -16.99
C ILE A 178 -8.27 2.99 -17.99
N THR A 179 -7.99 2.66 -19.25
CA THR A 179 -8.98 2.69 -20.32
C THR A 179 -9.13 1.34 -20.98
N ALA A 180 -10.33 1.03 -21.43
CA ALA A 180 -10.63 -0.14 -22.19
C ALA A 180 -11.46 0.24 -23.44
N ASN A 181 -11.06 -0.27 -24.59
CA ASN A 181 -11.83 -0.18 -25.82
C ASN A 181 -12.20 -1.58 -26.29
N THR A 182 -13.48 -1.79 -26.58
CA THR A 182 -14.00 -3.09 -27.00
C THR A 182 -14.59 -3.01 -28.41
N TYR A 183 -14.34 -4.03 -29.21
CA TYR A 183 -14.86 -4.16 -30.56
C TYR A 183 -14.98 -5.62 -30.96
N THR A 184 -15.75 -5.90 -32.02
CA THR A 184 -15.88 -7.25 -32.56
C THR A 184 -14.54 -7.74 -33.10
N GLY A 185 -14.08 -8.89 -32.62
CA GLY A 185 -12.77 -9.46 -32.98
C GLY A 185 -12.58 -10.86 -32.37
N LYS A 186 -11.40 -11.43 -32.55
CA LYS A 186 -11.07 -12.78 -32.07
C LYS A 186 -9.83 -12.79 -31.15
N SER A 187 -9.25 -11.63 -30.86
CA SER A 187 -7.97 -11.55 -30.13
C SER A 187 -8.13 -11.66 -28.61
N GLY A 188 -9.37 -11.63 -28.08
CA GLY A 188 -9.61 -11.62 -26.64
C GLY A 188 -9.12 -10.32 -25.98
N ILE A 189 -8.53 -10.41 -24.78
CA ILE A 189 -7.98 -9.25 -24.09
C ILE A 189 -6.56 -8.99 -24.58
N ILE A 190 -6.34 -7.78 -25.10
CA ILE A 190 -5.03 -7.22 -25.45
C ILE A 190 -4.67 -6.23 -24.33
N ASN A 191 -3.73 -6.58 -23.48
CA ASN A 191 -3.17 -5.66 -22.50
C ASN A 191 -1.94 -4.97 -23.13
N ILE A 192 -2.01 -3.65 -23.30
CA ILE A 192 -0.99 -2.88 -24.03
C ILE A 192 0.35 -2.98 -23.31
N GLU A 193 0.38 -2.88 -21.99
CA GLU A 193 1.62 -2.99 -21.18
C GLU A 193 2.33 -4.33 -21.42
N ARG A 194 1.57 -5.40 -21.55
CA ARG A 194 2.15 -6.73 -21.85
C ARG A 194 2.74 -6.80 -23.26
N GLU A 195 2.04 -6.27 -24.23
CA GLU A 195 2.49 -6.32 -25.63
C GLU A 195 3.77 -5.48 -25.87
N VAL A 196 4.03 -4.48 -25.03
CA VAL A 196 5.21 -3.61 -25.11
C VAL A 196 6.24 -3.87 -23.99
N GLU A 197 6.13 -5.04 -23.33
CA GLU A 197 7.08 -5.50 -22.28
C GLU A 197 7.18 -4.56 -21.05
N LEU A 198 6.12 -3.83 -20.75
CA LEU A 198 5.99 -3.00 -19.55
C LEU A 198 5.19 -3.70 -18.44
N SER A 199 4.77 -4.95 -18.63
CA SER A 199 4.01 -5.76 -17.67
C SER A 199 4.92 -6.76 -16.97
N GLY A 200 4.93 -6.73 -15.64
CA GLY A 200 5.53 -7.79 -14.83
C GLY A 200 4.73 -9.09 -14.87
N SER A 201 5.31 -10.16 -14.35
CA SER A 201 4.72 -11.52 -14.42
C SER A 201 3.41 -11.62 -13.63
N SER A 202 3.31 -10.92 -12.49
CA SER A 202 2.10 -10.93 -11.65
C SER A 202 0.93 -10.21 -12.32
N HIS A 203 1.19 -9.07 -12.97
CA HIS A 203 0.20 -8.35 -13.74
C HIS A 203 -0.26 -9.15 -14.95
N SER A 204 0.68 -9.73 -15.73
CA SER A 204 0.36 -10.61 -16.87
C SER A 204 -0.52 -11.79 -16.45
N LYS A 205 -0.27 -12.40 -15.27
CA LYS A 205 -1.13 -13.44 -14.70
C LYS A 205 -2.55 -12.90 -14.42
N GLY A 206 -2.68 -11.70 -13.86
CA GLY A 206 -3.97 -11.04 -13.63
C GLY A 206 -4.79 -10.95 -14.91
N VAL A 207 -4.20 -10.47 -16.01
CA VAL A 207 -4.84 -10.35 -17.32
C VAL A 207 -5.35 -11.71 -17.85
N LEU A 208 -4.58 -12.78 -17.66
CA LEU A 208 -5.01 -14.14 -18.06
C LEU A 208 -6.20 -14.62 -17.21
N ILE A 209 -6.23 -14.28 -15.92
CA ILE A 209 -7.36 -14.58 -15.04
C ILE A 209 -8.63 -13.87 -15.52
N LEU A 210 -8.54 -12.59 -15.91
CA LEU A 210 -9.67 -11.84 -16.47
C LEU A 210 -10.22 -12.49 -17.75
N THR A 211 -9.33 -12.96 -18.61
CA THR A 211 -9.72 -13.70 -19.83
C THR A 211 -10.54 -14.94 -19.48
N GLY A 212 -10.10 -15.69 -18.46
CA GLY A 212 -10.82 -16.88 -17.97
C GLY A 212 -12.20 -16.53 -17.39
N TYR A 213 -12.29 -15.46 -16.58
CA TYR A 213 -13.54 -14.99 -16.00
C TYR A 213 -14.55 -14.55 -17.08
N LEU A 214 -14.12 -13.70 -18.03
CA LEU A 214 -14.99 -13.26 -19.13
C LEU A 214 -15.45 -14.44 -20.00
N GLY A 215 -14.57 -15.40 -20.28
CA GLY A 215 -14.93 -16.63 -20.97
C GLY A 215 -16.00 -17.44 -20.24
N GLN A 216 -15.87 -17.57 -18.91
CA GLN A 216 -16.86 -18.26 -18.10
C GLN A 216 -18.21 -17.52 -18.08
N MET A 217 -18.20 -16.19 -18.00
CA MET A 217 -19.44 -15.41 -17.90
C MET A 217 -20.19 -15.29 -19.24
N PHE A 218 -19.48 -15.15 -20.36
CA PHE A 218 -20.08 -14.73 -21.62
C PHE A 218 -19.88 -15.69 -22.80
N ALA A 219 -19.13 -16.79 -22.63
CA ALA A 219 -18.77 -17.69 -23.76
C ALA A 219 -19.12 -19.16 -23.49
N GLN A 220 -20.19 -19.45 -22.75
CA GLN A 220 -20.58 -20.83 -22.44
C GLN A 220 -21.21 -21.52 -23.64
N ASP A 221 -22.10 -20.83 -24.35
CA ASP A 221 -22.88 -21.40 -25.47
C ASP A 221 -22.37 -20.94 -26.84
N ILE A 222 -21.86 -19.72 -26.92
CA ILE A 222 -21.38 -19.10 -28.16
C ILE A 222 -19.97 -18.54 -27.92
N PRO A 223 -19.00 -18.78 -28.83
CA PRO A 223 -17.67 -18.20 -28.72
C PRO A 223 -17.70 -16.67 -28.58
N LEU A 224 -16.97 -16.13 -27.61
CA LEU A 224 -16.87 -14.70 -27.39
C LEU A 224 -16.08 -14.05 -28.57
N SER A 225 -16.80 -13.41 -29.50
CA SER A 225 -16.21 -12.67 -30.61
C SER A 225 -15.86 -11.24 -30.16
N LEU A 226 -14.91 -11.13 -29.22
CA LEU A 226 -14.50 -9.90 -28.59
C LEU A 226 -13.00 -9.67 -28.76
N THR A 227 -12.65 -8.44 -29.05
CA THR A 227 -11.31 -7.88 -28.77
C THR A 227 -11.47 -6.71 -27.81
N ALA A 228 -10.80 -6.77 -26.66
CA ALA A 228 -10.74 -5.71 -25.68
C ALA A 228 -9.29 -5.24 -25.53
N SER A 229 -9.01 -3.99 -25.83
CA SER A 229 -7.70 -3.38 -25.59
C SER A 229 -7.75 -2.62 -24.28
N VAL A 230 -6.81 -2.89 -23.37
CA VAL A 230 -6.69 -2.25 -22.05
C VAL A 230 -5.36 -1.54 -21.94
N CYS A 231 -5.36 -0.33 -21.40
CA CYS A 231 -4.18 0.52 -21.24
C CYS A 231 -4.16 1.24 -19.89
N PHE A 232 -2.99 1.31 -19.26
CA PHE A 232 -2.70 2.20 -18.16
C PHE A 232 -2.14 3.51 -18.73
N GLU A 233 -3.00 4.49 -18.87
CA GLU A 233 -2.65 5.75 -19.52
C GLU A 233 -1.48 6.47 -18.84
N GLN A 234 -0.53 6.94 -19.63
CA GLN A 234 0.65 7.67 -19.15
C GLN A 234 1.51 6.92 -18.11
N LEU A 235 1.50 5.58 -18.12
CA LEU A 235 2.34 4.74 -17.27
C LEU A 235 3.47 4.12 -18.10
N TYR A 236 4.65 4.76 -18.10
CA TYR A 236 5.79 4.38 -18.93
C TYR A 236 6.89 3.61 -18.18
N ASN A 237 6.78 3.50 -16.87
CA ASN A 237 7.77 2.83 -16.01
C ASN A 237 7.44 1.36 -15.72
N GLY A 238 6.42 0.84 -16.40
CA GLY A 238 5.93 -0.51 -16.18
C GLY A 238 4.98 -0.65 -14.99
N VAL A 239 4.25 -1.76 -14.99
CA VAL A 239 3.32 -2.16 -13.94
C VAL A 239 3.59 -3.62 -13.56
N ASP A 240 3.57 -3.93 -12.26
CA ASP A 240 3.55 -5.30 -11.74
C ASP A 240 2.51 -5.43 -10.62
N GLY A 241 2.18 -6.69 -10.28
CA GLY A 241 1.11 -7.01 -9.36
C GLY A 241 -0.26 -7.09 -10.04
N ASP A 242 -1.14 -7.91 -9.51
CA ASP A 242 -2.49 -8.17 -10.01
C ASP A 242 -3.55 -7.26 -9.35
N SER A 243 -3.15 -6.33 -8.50
CA SER A 243 -4.04 -5.49 -7.69
C SER A 243 -4.93 -4.51 -8.47
N ALA A 244 -4.71 -4.36 -9.78
CA ALA A 244 -5.54 -3.56 -10.67
C ALA A 244 -6.50 -4.42 -11.52
N SER A 245 -6.47 -5.74 -11.40
CA SER A 245 -7.25 -6.61 -12.28
C SER A 245 -8.77 -6.40 -12.17
N SER A 246 -9.32 -6.10 -10.98
CA SER A 246 -10.72 -5.71 -10.88
C SER A 246 -11.02 -4.39 -11.59
N THR A 247 -10.09 -3.45 -11.55
CA THR A 247 -10.21 -2.14 -12.22
C THR A 247 -10.23 -2.31 -13.74
N GLU A 248 -9.31 -3.12 -14.28
CA GLU A 248 -9.29 -3.46 -15.72
C GLU A 248 -10.58 -4.14 -16.15
N LEU A 249 -11.10 -5.06 -15.32
CA LEU A 249 -12.35 -5.75 -15.60
C LEU A 249 -13.54 -4.80 -15.65
N TYR A 250 -13.66 -3.87 -14.70
CA TYR A 250 -14.71 -2.85 -14.72
C TYR A 250 -14.64 -1.96 -15.95
N ALA A 251 -13.43 -1.55 -16.38
CA ALA A 251 -13.25 -0.78 -17.61
C ALA A 251 -13.73 -1.56 -18.85
N ILE A 252 -13.39 -2.86 -18.94
CA ILE A 252 -13.84 -3.75 -20.04
C ILE A 252 -15.37 -3.88 -20.02
N LEU A 253 -15.97 -4.19 -18.88
CA LEU A 253 -17.42 -4.35 -18.74
C LEU A 253 -18.16 -3.05 -19.07
N SER A 254 -17.64 -1.91 -18.64
CA SER A 254 -18.19 -0.58 -19.01
C SER A 254 -18.13 -0.34 -20.52
N SER A 255 -17.01 -0.63 -21.14
CA SER A 255 -16.85 -0.49 -22.59
C SER A 255 -17.78 -1.41 -23.38
N LEU A 256 -17.97 -2.65 -22.91
CA LEU A 256 -18.87 -3.64 -23.51
C LEU A 256 -20.35 -3.27 -23.40
N SER A 257 -20.75 -2.80 -22.22
CA SER A 257 -22.15 -2.48 -21.94
C SER A 257 -22.55 -1.08 -22.37
N GLY A 258 -21.60 -0.19 -22.65
CA GLY A 258 -21.84 1.24 -22.87
C GLY A 258 -22.24 2.00 -21.59
N ILE A 259 -22.17 1.38 -20.41
CA ILE A 259 -22.52 2.01 -19.13
C ILE A 259 -21.31 2.80 -18.63
N PRO A 260 -21.43 4.13 -18.42
CA PRO A 260 -20.32 4.93 -18.00
C PRO A 260 -19.99 4.74 -16.50
N ILE A 261 -18.71 4.86 -16.16
CA ILE A 261 -18.19 4.78 -14.80
C ILE A 261 -18.01 6.18 -14.20
N ASN A 262 -18.41 6.33 -12.94
CA ASN A 262 -18.21 7.55 -12.16
C ASN A 262 -16.70 7.74 -11.88
N GLN A 263 -16.12 8.85 -12.38
CA GLN A 263 -14.70 9.15 -12.22
C GLN A 263 -14.34 9.70 -10.82
N ALA A 264 -15.32 10.03 -9.99
CA ALA A 264 -15.11 10.37 -8.59
C ALA A 264 -14.72 9.16 -7.72
N ILE A 265 -14.83 7.95 -8.26
CA ILE A 265 -14.50 6.70 -7.56
C ILE A 265 -13.27 6.06 -8.20
N SER A 266 -12.29 5.71 -7.37
CA SER A 266 -11.17 4.87 -7.79
C SER A 266 -11.32 3.45 -7.25
N VAL A 267 -10.65 2.49 -7.89
CA VAL A 267 -10.78 1.07 -7.56
C VAL A 267 -9.41 0.42 -7.41
N THR A 268 -9.28 -0.46 -6.45
CA THR A 268 -8.16 -1.41 -6.34
C THR A 268 -8.66 -2.75 -5.82
N GLY A 269 -8.12 -3.83 -6.34
CA GLY A 269 -8.46 -5.18 -5.94
C GLY A 269 -7.96 -6.19 -6.97
N SER A 270 -7.45 -7.31 -6.52
CA SER A 270 -7.23 -8.47 -7.38
C SER A 270 -8.54 -9.25 -7.52
N VAL A 271 -8.77 -9.87 -8.65
CA VAL A 271 -9.94 -10.72 -8.89
C VAL A 271 -9.50 -12.12 -9.32
N ASN A 272 -10.20 -13.14 -8.82
CA ASN A 272 -9.97 -14.52 -9.26
C ASN A 272 -10.90 -14.92 -10.40
N GLN A 273 -10.73 -16.15 -10.94
CA GLN A 273 -11.54 -16.68 -12.05
C GLN A 273 -13.04 -16.88 -11.72
N LYS A 274 -13.44 -16.69 -10.46
CA LYS A 274 -14.83 -16.80 -10.00
C LYS A 274 -15.48 -15.45 -9.70
N GLY A 275 -14.75 -14.34 -9.93
CA GLY A 275 -15.24 -12.99 -9.65
C GLY A 275 -15.10 -12.57 -8.18
N GLU A 276 -14.41 -13.36 -7.35
CA GLU A 276 -14.14 -12.99 -5.97
C GLU A 276 -13.00 -11.99 -5.92
N ILE A 277 -13.18 -10.93 -5.14
CA ILE A 277 -12.17 -9.89 -4.91
C ILE A 277 -11.19 -10.36 -3.84
N GLN A 278 -9.90 -10.26 -4.14
CA GLN A 278 -8.80 -10.70 -3.29
C GLN A 278 -8.03 -9.50 -2.70
N PRO A 279 -7.43 -9.66 -1.52
CA PRO A 279 -6.68 -8.59 -0.85
C PRO A 279 -5.45 -8.16 -1.64
N ILE A 280 -5.03 -6.91 -1.41
CA ILE A 280 -3.90 -6.28 -2.10
C ILE A 280 -2.97 -5.61 -1.09
N GLY A 281 -1.73 -5.32 -1.50
CA GLY A 281 -0.78 -4.55 -0.69
C GLY A 281 -0.91 -3.04 -0.87
N GLY A 282 -0.47 -2.29 0.15
CA GLY A 282 -0.38 -0.83 0.11
C GLY A 282 -1.74 -0.12 0.03
N VAL A 283 -2.77 -0.69 0.65
CA VAL A 283 -4.13 -0.14 0.60
C VAL A 283 -4.20 1.28 1.16
N ASN A 284 -3.45 1.57 2.23
CA ASN A 284 -3.42 2.89 2.86
C ASN A 284 -2.83 3.94 1.92
N ASP A 285 -1.66 3.67 1.35
CA ASP A 285 -1.01 4.57 0.39
C ASP A 285 -1.92 4.84 -0.81
N LYS A 286 -2.57 3.80 -1.34
CA LYS A 286 -3.51 3.88 -2.47
C LYS A 286 -4.68 4.81 -2.18
N ILE A 287 -5.32 4.66 -1.02
CA ILE A 287 -6.43 5.51 -0.58
C ILE A 287 -5.95 6.95 -0.41
N GLU A 288 -4.85 7.15 0.33
CA GLU A 288 -4.31 8.49 0.59
C GLU A 288 -3.90 9.21 -0.69
N GLY A 289 -3.30 8.49 -1.66
CA GLY A 289 -2.92 9.07 -2.95
C GLY A 289 -4.10 9.62 -3.74
N PHE A 290 -5.21 8.89 -3.83
CA PHE A 290 -6.41 9.38 -4.50
C PHE A 290 -7.11 10.48 -3.71
N PHE A 291 -7.19 10.34 -2.39
CA PHE A 291 -7.73 11.36 -1.51
C PHE A 291 -7.04 12.72 -1.70
N GLN A 292 -5.69 12.75 -1.77
CA GLN A 292 -4.95 14.00 -1.94
C GLN A 292 -5.28 14.69 -3.27
N ILE A 293 -5.51 13.93 -4.35
CA ILE A 293 -5.95 14.50 -5.63
C ILE A 293 -7.35 15.09 -5.54
N CYS A 294 -8.29 14.33 -4.96
CA CYS A 294 -9.66 14.80 -4.74
C CYS A 294 -9.70 16.06 -3.86
N LYS A 295 -8.93 16.07 -2.77
CA LYS A 295 -8.79 17.22 -1.88
C LYS A 295 -8.22 18.45 -2.59
N MET A 296 -7.18 18.28 -3.41
CA MET A 296 -6.59 19.37 -4.19
C MET A 296 -7.60 20.01 -5.15
N ARG A 297 -8.55 19.22 -5.68
CA ARG A 297 -9.60 19.68 -6.59
C ARG A 297 -10.87 20.15 -5.88
N GLY A 298 -10.99 19.87 -4.59
CA GLY A 298 -12.16 20.18 -3.77
C GLY A 298 -13.04 18.95 -3.55
N LEU A 299 -13.11 18.48 -2.30
CA LEU A 299 -14.02 17.39 -1.91
C LEU A 299 -15.46 17.86 -2.05
N ASN A 300 -16.34 17.00 -2.54
CA ASN A 300 -17.75 17.32 -2.82
C ASN A 300 -18.73 16.25 -2.31
N GLY A 301 -18.25 15.29 -1.50
CA GLY A 301 -19.08 14.22 -0.93
C GLY A 301 -19.38 13.06 -1.90
N THR A 302 -18.84 13.07 -3.13
CA THR A 302 -19.02 11.97 -4.09
C THR A 302 -17.76 11.13 -4.29
N HIS A 303 -16.62 11.63 -3.81
CA HIS A 303 -15.34 10.98 -3.97
C HIS A 303 -15.17 9.75 -3.09
N GLY A 304 -14.52 8.73 -3.60
CA GLY A 304 -14.27 7.52 -2.82
C GLY A 304 -13.36 6.50 -3.46
N VAL A 305 -13.07 5.46 -2.70
CA VAL A 305 -12.24 4.33 -3.13
C VAL A 305 -12.97 3.03 -2.86
N ILE A 306 -12.98 2.13 -3.83
CA ILE A 306 -13.42 0.74 -3.68
C ILE A 306 -12.20 -0.12 -3.38
N ILE A 307 -12.26 -0.88 -2.29
CA ILE A 307 -11.19 -1.77 -1.81
C ILE A 307 -11.71 -3.19 -1.54
N PRO A 308 -10.83 -4.19 -1.52
CA PRO A 308 -11.20 -5.54 -1.06
C PRO A 308 -11.64 -5.52 0.42
N LYS A 309 -12.70 -6.24 0.74
CA LYS A 309 -13.22 -6.36 2.11
C LYS A 309 -12.17 -6.90 3.09
N GLN A 310 -11.31 -7.78 2.62
CA GLN A 310 -10.23 -8.37 3.41
C GLN A 310 -9.19 -7.32 3.84
N ASN A 311 -9.06 -6.20 3.13
CA ASN A 311 -8.13 -5.13 3.50
C ASN A 311 -8.68 -4.16 4.55
N VAL A 312 -9.92 -4.32 5.04
CA VAL A 312 -10.47 -3.43 6.08
C VAL A 312 -9.63 -3.46 7.35
N HIS A 313 -9.09 -4.61 7.73
CA HIS A 313 -8.23 -4.73 8.92
C HIS A 313 -6.82 -4.13 8.74
N ASN A 314 -6.41 -3.82 7.49
CA ASN A 314 -5.15 -3.13 7.20
C ASN A 314 -5.29 -1.60 7.26
N LEU A 315 -6.51 -1.05 7.30
CA LEU A 315 -6.71 0.40 7.24
C LEU A 315 -6.06 1.09 8.43
N ASN A 316 -5.10 1.98 8.13
CA ASN A 316 -4.40 2.81 9.10
C ASN A 316 -4.12 4.17 8.46
N LEU A 317 -5.21 4.89 8.22
CA LEU A 317 -5.25 6.12 7.45
C LEU A 317 -4.86 7.33 8.30
N SER A 318 -4.44 8.42 7.66
CA SER A 318 -4.18 9.69 8.32
C SER A 318 -5.46 10.28 8.91
N ASP A 319 -5.29 11.07 9.99
CA ASP A 319 -6.40 11.77 10.66
C ASP A 319 -7.25 12.58 9.66
N GLU A 320 -6.61 13.15 8.64
CA GLU A 320 -7.26 13.94 7.60
C GLU A 320 -8.26 13.11 6.76
N VAL A 321 -7.86 11.91 6.33
CA VAL A 321 -8.76 11.00 5.60
C VAL A 321 -9.88 10.53 6.52
N ILE A 322 -9.56 10.19 7.77
CA ILE A 322 -10.55 9.75 8.77
C ILE A 322 -11.61 10.83 9.01
N GLU A 323 -11.20 12.10 9.16
CA GLU A 323 -12.14 13.21 9.33
C GLU A 323 -13.01 13.43 8.09
N ALA A 324 -12.43 13.40 6.90
CA ALA A 324 -13.20 13.53 5.66
C ALA A 324 -14.23 12.40 5.50
N VAL A 325 -13.89 11.17 5.88
CA VAL A 325 -14.83 10.04 5.87
C VAL A 325 -15.94 10.22 6.90
N LYS A 326 -15.62 10.66 8.12
CA LYS A 326 -16.62 10.95 9.18
C LYS A 326 -17.59 12.05 8.78
N ASN A 327 -17.11 13.07 8.07
CA ASN A 327 -17.92 14.19 7.59
C ASN A 327 -18.77 13.83 6.34
N GLY A 328 -18.52 12.68 5.70
CA GLY A 328 -19.17 12.28 4.45
C GLY A 328 -18.61 12.99 3.21
N ASP A 329 -17.42 13.60 3.30
CA ASP A 329 -16.75 14.27 2.19
C ASP A 329 -15.98 13.30 1.29
N PHE A 330 -15.62 12.13 1.83
CA PHE A 330 -14.93 11.03 1.15
C PHE A 330 -15.44 9.68 1.62
N HIS A 331 -15.38 8.65 0.77
CA HIS A 331 -15.98 7.34 1.05
C HIS A 331 -15.01 6.19 0.79
N ILE A 332 -15.11 5.13 1.59
CA ILE A 332 -14.38 3.87 1.37
C ILE A 332 -15.39 2.74 1.30
N TYR A 333 -15.42 2.05 0.17
CA TYR A 333 -16.35 0.96 -0.11
C TYR A 333 -15.60 -0.36 -0.11
N ALA A 334 -16.03 -1.29 0.75
CA ALA A 334 -15.42 -2.61 0.86
C ALA A 334 -16.27 -3.64 0.13
N ILE A 335 -15.69 -4.33 -0.86
CA ILE A 335 -16.38 -5.30 -1.71
C ILE A 335 -15.73 -6.68 -1.62
N SER A 336 -16.51 -7.73 -1.89
CA SER A 336 -16.06 -9.13 -1.88
C SER A 336 -16.13 -9.79 -3.25
N THR A 337 -16.96 -9.27 -4.15
CA THR A 337 -17.18 -9.79 -5.51
C THR A 337 -17.24 -8.65 -6.52
N ILE A 338 -17.12 -9.02 -7.78
CA ILE A 338 -17.24 -8.09 -8.92
C ILE A 338 -18.69 -7.57 -9.09
N GLU A 339 -19.67 -8.37 -8.69
CA GLU A 339 -21.10 -8.08 -8.81
C GLU A 339 -21.61 -7.11 -7.74
#